data_bdc50c73b3b6b9c2cf030bf6d9a1f18d
#
_entry.id   bdc50c73b3b6b9c2cf030bf6d9a1f18d
#
_cell.length_a   1.000
_cell.length_b   1.000
_cell.length_c   1.000
_cell.angle_alpha   90.00
_cell.angle_beta   90.00
_cell.angle_gamma   90.00
#
_symmetry.space_group_name_H-M   'P 1'
#
loop_
_entity.id
_entity.type
_entity.pdbx_description
1 polymer ?
#
loop_
_entity_poly.entity_id
_entity_poly.type
_entity_poly.pdbx_seq_one_letter_code
_entity_poly.pdbx_strand_id
1 'polypeptide(L)'
;MDHAEAQAFAQRWVEDWNAHDVDALLAHFTDDVVFTSPAAARLLGGDGVVRGKEALRKYWAEGVRLIPDLRFEVLALYVGISTLVINYRNQAGGLVSEVLTFDGALVREGHGTYLAQAPTGLE
;
A
#
# COMPACT_ATOMS: atom_id res chain seq x y z
N MET A 1 2.40 -4.19 -17.73
CA MET A 1 2.28 -2.77 -17.30
C MET A 1 3.50 -2.02 -17.79
N ASP A 2 3.32 -0.89 -18.42
CA ASP A 2 4.45 -0.07 -18.84
C ASP A 2 4.78 1.00 -17.79
N HIS A 3 5.91 1.71 -18.00
CA HIS A 3 6.38 2.69 -17.03
C HIS A 3 5.41 3.87 -16.89
N ALA A 4 4.78 4.30 -17.97
CA ALA A 4 3.84 5.43 -17.94
C ALA A 4 2.59 5.07 -17.14
N GLU A 5 2.06 3.87 -17.33
CA GLU A 5 0.92 3.37 -16.55
C GLU A 5 1.27 3.26 -15.06
N ALA A 6 2.48 2.75 -14.76
CA ALA A 6 2.95 2.63 -13.38
C ALA A 6 3.08 3.99 -12.70
N GLN A 7 3.66 4.97 -13.39
CA GLN A 7 3.79 6.32 -12.86
C GLN A 7 2.44 6.98 -12.64
N ALA A 8 1.51 6.84 -13.58
CA ALA A 8 0.17 7.39 -13.44
C ALA A 8 -0.58 6.77 -12.26
N PHE A 9 -0.47 5.45 -12.10
CA PHE A 9 -1.10 4.77 -10.96
C PHE A 9 -0.50 5.25 -9.63
N ALA A 10 0.82 5.28 -9.52
CA ALA A 10 1.50 5.67 -8.28
C ALA A 10 1.20 7.13 -7.91
N GLN A 11 1.06 8.00 -8.90
CA GLN A 11 0.72 9.40 -8.66
C GLN A 11 -0.67 9.53 -8.05
N ARG A 12 -1.67 8.83 -8.60
CA ARG A 12 -3.02 8.83 -8.03
C ARG A 12 -3.06 8.17 -6.66
N TRP A 13 -2.34 7.06 -6.50
CA TRP A 13 -2.25 6.32 -5.25
C TRP A 13 -1.72 7.20 -4.11
N VAL A 14 -0.62 7.91 -4.34
CA VAL A 14 -0.03 8.75 -3.29
C VAL A 14 -0.88 10.00 -3.03
N GLU A 15 -1.50 10.58 -4.05
CA GLU A 15 -2.42 11.70 -3.87
C GLU A 15 -3.61 11.30 -3.01
N ASP A 16 -4.20 10.13 -3.28
CA ASP A 16 -5.36 9.64 -2.53
C ASP A 16 -4.99 9.34 -1.08
N TRP A 17 -3.83 8.70 -0.84
CA TRP A 17 -3.35 8.48 0.53
C TRP A 17 -3.13 9.79 1.27
N ASN A 18 -2.47 10.75 0.64
CA ASN A 18 -2.14 12.02 1.29
C ASN A 18 -3.38 12.91 1.52
N ALA A 19 -4.41 12.70 0.72
CA ALA A 19 -5.71 13.35 0.93
C ALA A 19 -6.56 12.60 1.95
N HIS A 20 -6.12 11.44 2.44
CA HIS A 20 -6.87 10.54 3.32
C HIS A 20 -8.20 10.10 2.68
N ASP A 21 -8.24 10.02 1.36
CA ASP A 21 -9.43 9.66 0.59
C ASP A 21 -9.46 8.15 0.34
N VAL A 22 -9.94 7.42 1.33
CA VAL A 22 -9.98 5.96 1.31
C VAL A 22 -10.87 5.44 0.19
N ASP A 23 -11.98 6.12 -0.10
CA ASP A 23 -12.90 5.69 -1.16
C ASP A 23 -12.27 5.83 -2.55
N ALA A 24 -11.59 6.93 -2.83
CA ALA A 24 -10.87 7.11 -4.08
C ALA A 24 -9.78 6.05 -4.24
N LEU A 25 -9.06 5.76 -3.16
CA LEU A 25 -8.02 4.74 -3.15
C LEU A 25 -8.59 3.37 -3.50
N LEU A 26 -9.67 2.97 -2.84
CA LEU A 26 -10.31 1.66 -3.03
C LEU A 26 -10.92 1.47 -4.41
N ALA A 27 -11.22 2.55 -5.13
CA ALA A 27 -11.70 2.45 -6.50
C ALA A 27 -10.70 1.78 -7.45
N HIS A 28 -9.43 1.71 -7.07
CA HIS A 28 -8.37 1.05 -7.85
C HIS A 28 -8.21 -0.44 -7.52
N PHE A 29 -9.07 -1.01 -6.67
CA PHE A 29 -8.92 -2.37 -6.15
C PHE A 29 -10.14 -3.21 -6.53
N THR A 30 -9.93 -4.52 -6.69
CA THR A 30 -11.04 -5.46 -6.96
C THR A 30 -11.87 -5.67 -5.69
N ASP A 31 -13.13 -6.08 -5.86
CA ASP A 31 -14.03 -6.35 -4.73
C ASP A 31 -13.52 -7.47 -3.84
N ASP A 32 -12.84 -8.46 -4.42
CA ASP A 32 -12.31 -9.62 -3.72
C ASP A 32 -10.81 -9.49 -3.37
N VAL A 33 -10.30 -8.28 -3.34
CA VAL A 33 -8.88 -8.02 -3.05
C VAL A 33 -8.43 -8.69 -1.76
N VAL A 34 -7.20 -9.17 -1.76
CA VAL A 34 -6.53 -9.66 -0.55
C VAL A 34 -5.34 -8.75 -0.29
N PHE A 35 -5.28 -8.23 0.93
CA PHE A 35 -4.21 -7.33 1.34
C PHE A 35 -3.55 -7.86 2.61
N THR A 36 -2.23 -7.85 2.67
CA THR A 36 -1.51 -8.27 3.87
C THR A 36 -0.59 -7.16 4.34
N SER A 37 -0.46 -7.02 5.65
CA SER A 37 0.43 -6.04 6.24
C SER A 37 0.71 -6.37 7.70
N PRO A 38 1.97 -6.23 8.16
CA PRO A 38 2.27 -6.30 9.60
C PRO A 38 1.48 -5.26 10.40
N ALA A 39 1.22 -4.09 9.81
CA ALA A 39 0.40 -3.07 10.48
C ALA A 39 -1.04 -3.52 10.68
N ALA A 40 -1.61 -4.26 9.72
CA ALA A 40 -2.93 -4.83 9.87
C ALA A 40 -2.98 -5.85 11.02
N ALA A 41 -1.94 -6.66 11.16
CA ALA A 41 -1.84 -7.61 12.27
C ALA A 41 -1.81 -6.88 13.63
N ARG A 42 -1.07 -5.78 13.72
CA ARG A 42 -0.98 -4.99 14.95
C ARG A 42 -2.30 -4.27 15.27
N LEU A 43 -2.94 -3.71 14.25
CA LEU A 43 -4.13 -2.88 14.43
C LEU A 43 -5.39 -3.69 14.66
N LEU A 44 -5.57 -4.77 13.88
CA LEU A 44 -6.78 -5.58 13.89
C LEU A 44 -6.64 -6.86 14.70
N GLY A 45 -5.41 -7.25 15.04
CA GLY A 45 -5.11 -8.57 15.57
C GLY A 45 -5.13 -9.61 14.45
N GLY A 46 -4.87 -10.88 14.80
CA GLY A 46 -4.90 -11.97 13.85
C GLY A 46 -3.64 -12.08 12.99
N ASP A 47 -3.83 -12.57 11.76
CA ASP A 47 -2.73 -12.96 10.86
C ASP A 47 -2.24 -11.84 9.93
N GLY A 48 -2.83 -10.65 10.00
CA GLY A 48 -2.45 -9.54 9.13
C GLY A 48 -2.99 -9.65 7.71
N VAL A 49 -3.93 -10.55 7.46
CA VAL A 49 -4.56 -10.73 6.15
C VAL A 49 -5.94 -10.09 6.16
N VAL A 50 -6.17 -9.18 5.23
CA VAL A 50 -7.44 -8.46 5.08
C VAL A 50 -8.06 -8.92 3.76
N ARG A 51 -9.26 -9.51 3.83
CA ARG A 51 -9.93 -10.10 2.68
C ARG A 51 -11.16 -9.28 2.30
N GLY A 52 -11.17 -8.84 1.05
CA GLY A 52 -12.29 -8.11 0.47
C GLY A 52 -12.19 -6.61 0.67
N LYS A 53 -12.81 -5.89 -0.26
CA LYS A 53 -12.74 -4.43 -0.31
C LYS A 53 -13.37 -3.78 0.93
N GLU A 54 -14.45 -4.35 1.47
CA GLU A 54 -15.13 -3.76 2.62
C GLU A 54 -14.27 -3.87 3.88
N ALA A 55 -13.63 -5.01 4.11
CA ALA A 55 -12.70 -5.17 5.22
C ALA A 55 -11.49 -4.25 5.07
N LEU A 56 -11.00 -4.08 3.85
CA LEU A 56 -9.88 -3.19 3.55
C LEU A 56 -10.25 -1.73 3.81
N ARG A 57 -11.49 -1.34 3.47
CA ARG A 57 -12.02 0.00 3.78
C ARG A 57 -11.96 0.29 5.28
N LYS A 58 -12.44 -0.66 6.09
CA LYS A 58 -12.44 -0.50 7.55
C LYS A 58 -11.03 -0.37 8.11
N TYR A 59 -10.11 -1.19 7.61
CA TYR A 59 -8.71 -1.15 8.04
C TYR A 59 -8.07 0.20 7.70
N TRP A 60 -8.19 0.65 6.46
CA TRP A 60 -7.57 1.90 6.02
C TRP A 60 -8.23 3.12 6.65
N ALA A 61 -9.55 3.12 6.82
CA ALA A 61 -10.25 4.20 7.51
C ALA A 61 -9.77 4.33 8.95
N GLU A 62 -9.58 3.21 9.64
CA GLU A 62 -9.03 3.22 10.99
C GLU A 62 -7.58 3.70 11.01
N GLY A 63 -6.80 3.32 10.02
CA GLY A 63 -5.41 3.77 9.89
C GLY A 63 -5.30 5.29 9.77
N VAL A 64 -6.08 5.91 8.88
CA VAL A 64 -6.04 7.37 8.71
C VAL A 64 -6.61 8.10 9.92
N ARG A 65 -7.56 7.47 10.63
CA ARG A 65 -8.10 8.04 11.87
C ARG A 65 -7.05 8.06 12.97
N LEU A 66 -6.26 6.99 13.09
CA LEU A 66 -5.25 6.86 14.14
C LEU A 66 -3.96 7.63 13.83
N ILE A 67 -3.71 7.89 12.56
CA ILE A 67 -2.50 8.58 12.10
C ILE A 67 -2.94 9.83 11.31
N PRO A 68 -3.37 10.88 12.01
CA PRO A 68 -3.88 12.08 11.33
C PRO A 68 -2.84 12.81 10.50
N ASP A 69 -1.56 12.61 10.79
CA ASP A 69 -0.44 13.15 10.01
C ASP A 69 0.07 12.20 8.93
N LEU A 70 -0.68 11.15 8.61
CA LEU A 70 -0.29 10.19 7.57
C LEU A 70 0.03 10.93 6.28
N ARG A 71 1.25 10.69 5.77
CA ARG A 71 1.73 11.27 4.53
C ARG A 71 2.83 10.38 3.96
N PHE A 72 2.71 10.07 2.67
CA PHE A 72 3.66 9.23 1.96
C PHE A 72 4.40 10.04 0.89
N GLU A 73 5.68 9.70 0.72
CA GLU A 73 6.53 10.24 -0.33
C GLU A 73 7.04 9.08 -1.18
N VAL A 74 6.66 9.03 -2.44
CA VAL A 74 7.11 7.97 -3.35
C VAL A 74 8.56 8.22 -3.71
N LEU A 75 9.41 7.21 -3.50
CA LEU A 75 10.84 7.29 -3.76
C LEU A 75 11.25 6.54 -5.03
N ALA A 76 10.62 5.39 -5.31
CA ALA A 76 10.99 4.54 -6.44
C ALA A 76 9.83 3.64 -6.82
N LEU A 77 9.82 3.23 -8.10
CA LEU A 77 8.85 2.27 -8.62
C LEU A 77 9.61 1.13 -9.28
N TYR A 78 9.15 -0.10 -9.03
CA TYR A 78 9.64 -1.28 -9.74
C TYR A 78 8.48 -1.89 -10.51
N VAL A 79 8.66 -2.10 -11.80
CA VAL A 79 7.58 -2.51 -12.70
C VAL A 79 7.83 -3.92 -13.20
N GLY A 80 6.89 -4.83 -12.91
CA GLY A 80 6.89 -6.20 -13.43
C GLY A 80 5.88 -6.37 -14.56
N ILE A 81 5.53 -7.62 -14.86
CA ILE A 81 4.53 -7.91 -15.89
C ILE A 81 3.13 -7.44 -15.44
N SER A 82 2.68 -7.91 -14.28
CA SER A 82 1.41 -7.51 -13.68
C SER A 82 1.58 -7.07 -12.24
N THR A 83 2.79 -6.68 -11.86
CA THR A 83 3.15 -6.31 -10.49
C THR A 83 3.85 -4.97 -10.50
N LEU A 84 3.46 -4.11 -9.59
CA LEU A 84 4.09 -2.82 -9.34
C LEU A 84 4.54 -2.80 -7.89
N VAL A 85 5.77 -2.39 -7.65
CA VAL A 85 6.26 -2.13 -6.29
C VAL A 85 6.42 -0.63 -6.13
N ILE A 86 5.72 -0.06 -5.17
CA ILE A 86 5.85 1.36 -4.82
C ILE A 86 6.68 1.43 -3.55
N ASN A 87 7.91 1.91 -3.68
CA ASN A 87 8.77 2.16 -2.54
C ASN A 87 8.53 3.60 -2.07
N TYR A 88 8.21 3.76 -0.79
CA TYR A 88 7.87 5.08 -0.26
C TYR A 88 8.36 5.25 1.17
N ARG A 89 8.41 6.51 1.58
CA ARG A 89 8.69 6.89 2.97
C ARG A 89 7.39 7.34 3.60
N ASN A 90 7.10 6.82 4.80
CA ASN A 90 5.91 7.24 5.53
C ASN A 90 6.20 8.46 6.43
N GLN A 91 5.16 8.95 7.09
CA GLN A 91 5.23 10.16 7.94
C GLN A 91 6.19 10.03 9.12
N ALA A 92 6.53 8.81 9.53
CA ALA A 92 7.49 8.55 10.60
C ALA A 92 8.92 8.37 10.07
N GLY A 93 9.12 8.52 8.77
CA GLY A 93 10.43 8.33 8.13
C GLY A 93 10.74 6.88 7.79
N GLY A 94 9.82 5.95 8.01
CA GLY A 94 10.01 4.54 7.70
C GLY A 94 9.92 4.27 6.20
N LEU A 95 10.74 3.33 5.73
CA LEU A 95 10.73 2.89 4.34
C LEU A 95 9.83 1.69 4.19
N VAL A 96 8.95 1.75 3.19
CA VAL A 96 7.94 0.73 2.93
C VAL A 96 7.96 0.41 1.44
N SER A 97 7.78 -0.85 1.10
CA SER A 97 7.55 -1.28 -0.28
C SER A 97 6.18 -1.93 -0.35
N GLU A 98 5.30 -1.30 -1.13
CA GLU A 98 3.96 -1.82 -1.38
C GLU A 98 4.02 -2.65 -2.65
N VAL A 99 3.69 -3.93 -2.53
CA VAL A 99 3.73 -4.87 -3.67
C VAL A 99 2.30 -5.10 -4.14
N LEU A 100 2.00 -4.64 -5.35
CA LEU A 100 0.65 -4.67 -5.89
C LEU A 100 0.60 -5.54 -7.14
N THR A 101 -0.30 -6.53 -7.13
CA THR A 101 -0.55 -7.41 -8.27
C THR A 101 -1.89 -7.03 -8.89
N PHE A 102 -1.88 -6.83 -10.21
CA PHE A 102 -3.03 -6.33 -10.95
C PHE A 102 -3.78 -7.43 -11.70
N ASP A 103 -5.07 -7.27 -11.78
CA ASP A 103 -5.96 -7.96 -12.72
C ASP A 103 -6.53 -6.87 -13.63
N GLY A 104 -6.01 -6.78 -14.85
CA GLY A 104 -6.31 -5.64 -15.72
C GLY A 104 -5.85 -4.33 -15.09
N ALA A 105 -6.75 -3.38 -14.96
CA ALA A 105 -6.47 -2.06 -14.40
C ALA A 105 -6.63 -1.99 -12.88
N LEU A 106 -7.10 -3.06 -12.24
CA LEU A 106 -7.39 -3.08 -10.81
C LEU A 106 -6.42 -3.95 -10.06
N VAL A 107 -6.11 -3.56 -8.82
CA VAL A 107 -5.27 -4.33 -7.91
C VAL A 107 -6.12 -5.45 -7.29
N ARG A 108 -5.71 -6.70 -7.48
CA ARG A 108 -6.38 -7.86 -6.85
C ARG A 108 -5.69 -8.35 -5.60
N GLU A 109 -4.40 -7.99 -5.42
CA GLU A 109 -3.62 -8.46 -4.28
C GLU A 109 -2.57 -7.41 -3.96
N GLY A 110 -2.41 -7.11 -2.68
CA GLY A 110 -1.41 -6.14 -2.23
C GLY A 110 -0.76 -6.58 -0.93
N HIS A 111 0.50 -6.20 -0.78
CA HIS A 111 1.28 -6.53 0.41
C HIS A 111 2.08 -5.32 0.84
N GLY A 112 1.85 -4.88 2.08
CA GLY A 112 2.70 -3.88 2.71
C GLY A 112 3.92 -4.58 3.31
N THR A 113 5.11 -4.14 2.91
CA THR A 113 6.36 -4.68 3.43
C THR A 113 7.22 -3.55 3.96
N TYR A 114 7.71 -3.71 5.17
CA TYR A 114 8.43 -2.65 5.88
C TYR A 114 9.91 -2.99 5.93
N LEU A 115 10.76 -1.98 5.74
CA LEU A 115 12.21 -2.19 5.84
C LEU A 115 12.54 -2.74 7.22
N ALA A 116 13.12 -3.93 7.24
CA ALA A 116 13.67 -4.50 8.45
C ALA A 116 14.96 -3.78 8.82
N GLN A 117 15.33 -3.87 10.09
CA GLN A 117 16.63 -3.35 10.50
C GLN A 117 17.74 -4.01 9.68
N ALA A 118 18.68 -3.20 9.19
CA ALA A 118 19.80 -3.74 8.42
C ALA A 118 20.58 -4.75 9.29
N PRO A 119 20.95 -5.92 8.71
CA PRO A 119 21.76 -6.89 9.45
C PRO A 119 23.09 -6.27 9.89
N THR A 120 23.48 -6.54 11.14
CA THR A 120 24.78 -6.12 11.67
C THR A 120 25.88 -6.72 10.79
N GLY A 121 26.82 -5.91 10.36
CA GLY A 121 27.89 -6.32 9.49
C GLY A 121 27.68 -5.99 8.02
N LEU A 122 26.46 -5.53 7.64
CA LEU A 122 26.18 -4.98 6.32
C LEU A 122 26.17 -3.45 6.33
N GLU A 123 26.27 -2.89 7.48
CA GLU A 123 26.26 -1.45 7.72
C GLU A 123 27.58 -0.80 7.36
#